data_e6f0bc4c48ae18db248f86cce14a2916
#
_entry.id   e6f0bc4c48ae18db248f86cce14a2916
#
_cell.length_a   1.000
_cell.length_b   1.000
_cell.length_c   1.000
_cell.angle_alpha   90.00
_cell.angle_beta   90.00
_cell.angle_gamma   90.00
#
_symmetry.space_group_name_H-M   'P 1'
#
loop_
_entity.id
_entity.type
_entity.pdbx_description
1 polymer ?
#
loop_
_entity_poly.entity_id
_entity_poly.type
_entity_poly.pdbx_seq_one_letter_code
_entity_poly.pdbx_strand_id
1 'polypeptide(L)'
;MTTTAFFDLDYTLLNTSSGMIYIREIVKQKRVPWWFVGYVGLGYQLKRFDFGQSHIKLISYVGQHGVTETKQFFKAWVQQRLLPRLTPAALNKIAWHKAQGHRVVINSATIEEIVKPVAEHLDLGPDYLCTRLAVQEDRYTGALDGPLCYGQGKVYWAKSWCRENGLAFPKAVNYFYTDSSSDLPLLELTDNPVAVNPSRKLAKIAKARGWPIERFY
;
A
#
# COMPACT_ATOMS: atom_id res chain seq x y z
N MET A 1 25.11 -8.83 -4.80
CA MET A 1 24.03 -8.33 -3.89
C MET A 1 22.72 -8.37 -4.65
N THR A 2 21.64 -8.81 -4.01
CA THR A 2 20.31 -8.85 -4.66
C THR A 2 19.75 -7.43 -4.75
N THR A 3 19.52 -6.93 -5.96
CA THR A 3 18.83 -5.64 -6.18
C THR A 3 17.34 -5.80 -5.90
N THR A 4 16.75 -4.85 -5.19
CA THR A 4 15.31 -4.85 -4.87
C THR A 4 14.60 -3.63 -5.46
N ALA A 5 13.33 -3.81 -5.80
CA ALA A 5 12.45 -2.76 -6.28
C ALA A 5 11.15 -2.78 -5.48
N PHE A 6 10.94 -1.73 -4.69
CA PHE A 6 9.72 -1.53 -3.90
C PHE A 6 8.71 -0.72 -4.71
N PHE A 7 7.45 -1.11 -4.63
CA PHE A 7 6.35 -0.42 -5.28
C PHE A 7 5.24 -0.11 -4.29
N ASP A 8 4.78 1.12 -4.27
CA ASP A 8 3.48 1.43 -3.68
C ASP A 8 2.36 0.85 -4.54
N LEU A 9 1.17 0.67 -3.97
CA LEU A 9 0.04 0.04 -4.64
C LEU A 9 -0.93 1.07 -5.23
N ASP A 10 -1.56 1.85 -4.35
CA ASP A 10 -2.62 2.79 -4.73
C ASP A 10 -2.05 3.96 -5.54
N TYR A 11 -2.69 4.30 -6.67
CA TYR A 11 -2.22 5.35 -7.60
C TYR A 11 -0.79 5.16 -8.15
N THR A 12 -0.14 4.03 -7.85
CA THR A 12 1.17 3.63 -8.38
C THR A 12 1.02 2.42 -9.28
N LEU A 13 0.81 1.21 -8.75
CA LEU A 13 0.50 0.03 -9.55
C LEU A 13 -0.94 0.06 -10.08
N LEU A 14 -1.87 0.53 -9.24
CA LEU A 14 -3.27 0.74 -9.60
C LEU A 14 -3.50 2.19 -10.08
N ASN A 15 -4.43 2.38 -11.01
CA ASN A 15 -4.91 3.71 -11.41
C ASN A 15 -5.95 4.31 -10.45
N THR A 16 -6.03 3.80 -9.24
CA THR A 16 -7.05 4.15 -8.25
C THR A 16 -6.59 3.86 -6.83
N SER A 17 -7.38 4.27 -5.82
CA SER A 17 -7.20 3.83 -4.43
C SER A 17 -8.09 2.64 -4.11
N SER A 18 -7.49 1.56 -3.64
CA SER A 18 -8.14 0.35 -3.16
C SER A 18 -9.11 0.67 -2.01
N GLY A 19 -8.66 1.48 -1.04
CA GLY A 19 -9.48 1.90 0.09
C GLY A 19 -10.72 2.69 -0.34
N MET A 20 -10.60 3.62 -1.30
CA MET A 20 -11.75 4.40 -1.78
C MET A 20 -12.78 3.56 -2.52
N ILE A 21 -12.35 2.57 -3.32
CA ILE A 21 -13.27 1.63 -3.96
C ILE A 21 -14.01 0.81 -2.90
N TYR A 22 -13.26 0.28 -1.93
CA TYR A 22 -13.84 -0.53 -0.85
C TYR A 22 -14.88 0.27 -0.04
N ILE A 23 -14.53 1.48 0.41
CA ILE A 23 -15.45 2.34 1.17
C ILE A 23 -16.72 2.63 0.39
N ARG A 24 -16.63 2.97 -0.91
CA ARG A 24 -17.82 3.20 -1.75
C ARG A 24 -18.70 1.96 -1.82
N GLU A 25 -18.12 0.79 -1.88
CA GLU A 25 -18.86 -0.47 -1.99
C GLU A 25 -19.59 -0.82 -0.69
N ILE A 26 -18.91 -0.73 0.48
CA ILE A 26 -19.53 -1.03 1.77
C ILE A 26 -20.61 -0.01 2.15
N VAL A 27 -20.47 1.26 1.74
CA VAL A 27 -21.53 2.27 1.88
C VAL A 27 -22.73 1.94 0.99
N LYS A 28 -22.49 1.57 -0.27
CA LYS A 28 -23.56 1.15 -1.21
C LYS A 28 -24.31 -0.08 -0.70
N GLN A 29 -23.59 -1.02 -0.08
CA GLN A 29 -24.16 -2.23 0.54
C GLN A 29 -24.81 -1.95 1.91
N LYS A 30 -24.84 -0.70 2.37
CA LYS A 30 -25.34 -0.29 3.71
C LYS A 30 -24.65 -0.99 4.88
N ARG A 31 -23.44 -1.53 4.69
CA ARG A 31 -22.64 -2.15 5.75
C ARG A 31 -22.02 -1.12 6.69
N VAL A 32 -21.74 0.09 6.17
CA VAL A 32 -21.25 1.23 6.96
C VAL A 32 -22.18 2.41 6.71
N PRO A 33 -22.64 3.11 7.76
CA PRO A 33 -23.45 4.30 7.59
C PRO A 33 -22.66 5.40 6.86
N TRP A 34 -23.27 6.02 5.85
CA TRP A 34 -22.64 7.09 5.09
C TRP A 34 -22.19 8.28 5.95
N TRP A 35 -22.94 8.58 7.02
CA TRP A 35 -22.58 9.64 7.96
C TRP A 35 -21.29 9.36 8.72
N PHE A 36 -20.97 8.09 8.99
CA PHE A 36 -19.70 7.72 9.65
C PHE A 36 -18.51 8.00 8.72
N VAL A 37 -18.62 7.65 7.44
CA VAL A 37 -17.60 7.98 6.44
C VAL A 37 -17.46 9.50 6.30
N GLY A 38 -18.59 10.22 6.29
CA GLY A 38 -18.61 11.68 6.32
C GLY A 38 -17.92 12.28 7.55
N TYR A 39 -18.17 11.71 8.74
CA TYR A 39 -17.52 12.12 9.99
C TYR A 39 -16.00 11.93 9.94
N VAL A 40 -15.53 10.75 9.47
CA VAL A 40 -14.08 10.49 9.34
C VAL A 40 -13.46 11.41 8.29
N GLY A 41 -14.12 11.60 7.15
CA GLY A 41 -13.66 12.48 6.08
C GLY A 41 -13.59 13.94 6.50
N LEU A 42 -14.62 14.45 7.18
CA LEU A 42 -14.64 15.81 7.73
C LEU A 42 -13.58 16.00 8.81
N GLY A 43 -13.40 15.02 9.70
CA GLY A 43 -12.36 15.05 10.72
C GLY A 43 -10.95 15.13 10.11
N TYR A 44 -10.72 14.42 8.99
CA TYR A 44 -9.49 14.52 8.24
C TYR A 44 -9.29 15.88 7.58
N GLN A 45 -10.32 16.42 6.92
CA GLN A 45 -10.27 17.75 6.28
C GLN A 45 -10.03 18.88 7.32
N LEU A 46 -10.66 18.78 8.49
CA LEU A 46 -10.48 19.74 9.58
C LEU A 46 -9.20 19.50 10.39
N LYS A 47 -8.32 18.59 9.94
CA LYS A 47 -7.09 18.21 10.65
C LYS A 47 -7.29 17.73 12.10
N ARG A 48 -8.50 17.28 12.45
CA ARG A 48 -8.79 16.63 13.74
C ARG A 48 -8.28 15.20 13.78
N PHE A 49 -8.21 14.54 12.63
CA PHE A 49 -7.61 13.24 12.43
C PHE A 49 -6.49 13.35 11.38
N ASP A 50 -5.37 12.72 11.63
CA ASP A 50 -4.38 12.47 10.60
C ASP A 50 -4.82 11.30 9.69
N PHE A 51 -4.03 11.02 8.65
CA PHE A 51 -4.33 9.92 7.74
C PHE A 51 -4.39 8.57 8.48
N GLY A 52 -3.45 8.33 9.40
CA GLY A 52 -3.38 7.08 10.16
C GLY A 52 -4.62 6.88 11.04
N GLN A 53 -5.02 7.89 11.80
CA GLN A 53 -6.22 7.84 12.65
C GLN A 53 -7.49 7.63 11.83
N SER A 54 -7.61 8.31 10.69
CA SER A 54 -8.75 8.14 9.78
C SER A 54 -8.80 6.73 9.21
N HIS A 55 -7.63 6.19 8.82
CA HIS A 55 -7.49 4.85 8.27
C HIS A 55 -7.85 3.78 9.30
N ILE A 56 -7.31 3.89 10.52
CA ILE A 56 -7.62 2.97 11.63
C ILE A 56 -9.11 2.97 11.95
N LYS A 57 -9.76 4.14 12.00
CA LYS A 57 -11.21 4.25 12.24
C LYS A 57 -12.05 3.53 11.18
N LEU A 58 -11.64 3.61 9.91
CA LEU A 58 -12.33 2.91 8.82
C LEU A 58 -12.05 1.41 8.85
N ILE A 59 -10.83 1.00 9.20
CA ILE A 59 -10.44 -0.41 9.33
C ILE A 59 -11.15 -1.08 10.51
N SER A 60 -11.37 -0.39 11.62
CA SER A 60 -12.05 -0.97 12.79
C SER A 60 -13.46 -1.49 12.47
N TYR A 61 -14.10 -0.98 11.41
CA TYR A 61 -15.35 -1.53 10.89
C TYR A 61 -15.20 -2.88 10.16
N VAL A 62 -14.01 -3.21 9.67
CA VAL A 62 -13.72 -4.54 9.10
C VAL A 62 -13.61 -5.60 10.20
N GLY A 63 -13.27 -5.18 11.42
CA GLY A 63 -12.85 -6.02 12.55
C GLY A 63 -13.93 -6.84 13.26
N GLN A 64 -15.13 -7.00 12.71
CA GLN A 64 -16.19 -7.80 13.37
C GLN A 64 -16.45 -9.16 12.69
N HIS A 65 -15.70 -9.48 11.63
CA HIS A 65 -15.88 -10.70 10.85
C HIS A 65 -14.78 -11.74 11.15
N GLY A 66 -15.07 -13.02 10.92
CA GLY A 66 -14.07 -14.08 11.01
C GLY A 66 -12.94 -13.89 9.99
N VAL A 67 -11.74 -14.30 10.37
CA VAL A 67 -10.53 -14.11 9.52
C VAL A 67 -10.67 -14.84 8.19
N THR A 68 -11.11 -16.10 8.22
CA THR A 68 -11.27 -16.93 7.03
C THR A 68 -12.29 -16.34 6.05
N GLU A 69 -13.47 -15.92 6.55
CA GLU A 69 -14.51 -15.30 5.73
C GLU A 69 -14.03 -14.00 5.10
N THR A 70 -13.37 -13.16 5.89
CA THR A 70 -12.82 -11.87 5.43
C THR A 70 -11.76 -12.06 4.34
N LYS A 71 -10.83 -13.01 4.51
CA LYS A 71 -9.81 -13.33 3.50
C LYS A 71 -10.43 -13.84 2.19
N GLN A 72 -11.43 -14.72 2.28
CA GLN A 72 -12.15 -15.19 1.09
C GLN A 72 -12.88 -14.07 0.37
N PHE A 73 -13.57 -13.20 1.13
CA PHE A 73 -14.25 -12.04 0.57
C PHE A 73 -13.26 -11.12 -0.16
N PHE A 74 -12.15 -10.73 0.47
CA PHE A 74 -11.19 -9.83 -0.16
C PHE A 74 -10.49 -10.47 -1.34
N LYS A 75 -10.19 -11.76 -1.32
CA LYS A 75 -9.61 -12.47 -2.47
C LYS A 75 -10.51 -12.35 -3.70
N ALA A 76 -11.80 -12.63 -3.57
CA ALA A 76 -12.76 -12.49 -4.66
C ALA A 76 -12.94 -11.02 -5.08
N TRP A 77 -13.03 -10.11 -4.11
CA TRP A 77 -13.18 -8.68 -4.35
C TRP A 77 -11.98 -8.07 -5.08
N VAL A 78 -10.75 -8.40 -4.67
CA VAL A 78 -9.52 -7.96 -5.35
C VAL A 78 -9.52 -8.44 -6.80
N GLN A 79 -9.82 -9.71 -7.03
CA GLN A 79 -9.88 -10.28 -8.37
C GLN A 79 -10.84 -9.55 -9.29
N GLN A 80 -12.03 -9.20 -8.80
CA GLN A 80 -13.08 -8.55 -9.58
C GLN A 80 -12.90 -7.04 -9.69
N ARG A 81 -12.38 -6.36 -8.67
CA ARG A 81 -12.39 -4.90 -8.54
C ARG A 81 -11.04 -4.24 -8.70
N LEU A 82 -9.95 -4.88 -8.26
CA LEU A 82 -8.63 -4.25 -8.26
C LEU A 82 -7.73 -4.75 -9.37
N LEU A 83 -7.66 -6.06 -9.65
CA LEU A 83 -6.77 -6.57 -10.68
C LEU A 83 -7.01 -5.94 -12.05
N PRO A 84 -8.27 -5.66 -12.49
CA PRO A 84 -8.51 -4.95 -13.75
C PRO A 84 -8.04 -3.49 -13.77
N ARG A 85 -7.55 -2.96 -12.63
CA ARG A 85 -7.04 -1.60 -12.48
C ARG A 85 -5.53 -1.51 -12.38
N LEU A 86 -4.85 -2.66 -12.41
CA LEU A 86 -3.40 -2.70 -12.64
C LEU A 86 -3.11 -2.13 -14.02
N THR A 87 -2.18 -1.19 -14.10
CA THR A 87 -1.91 -0.52 -15.35
C THR A 87 -0.89 -1.30 -16.18
N PRO A 88 -0.99 -1.31 -17.51
CA PRO A 88 -0.01 -2.00 -18.36
C PRO A 88 1.42 -1.50 -18.14
N ALA A 89 1.61 -0.20 -17.93
CA ALA A 89 2.93 0.35 -17.68
C ALA A 89 3.52 -0.13 -16.35
N ALA A 90 2.69 -0.25 -15.28
CA ALA A 90 3.12 -0.83 -14.01
C ALA A 90 3.54 -2.31 -14.17
N LEU A 91 2.72 -3.10 -14.87
CA LEU A 91 3.04 -4.50 -15.15
C LEU A 91 4.34 -4.66 -15.97
N ASN A 92 4.54 -3.82 -16.98
CA ASN A 92 5.77 -3.79 -17.77
C ASN A 92 7.00 -3.42 -16.91
N LYS A 93 6.85 -2.47 -15.98
CA LYS A 93 7.93 -2.09 -15.06
C LYS A 93 8.29 -3.23 -14.11
N ILE A 94 7.31 -3.93 -13.55
CA ILE A 94 7.52 -5.12 -12.72
C ILE A 94 8.22 -6.23 -13.55
N ALA A 95 7.74 -6.51 -14.76
CA ALA A 95 8.33 -7.50 -15.65
C ALA A 95 9.78 -7.17 -15.99
N TRP A 96 10.07 -5.89 -16.24
CA TRP A 96 11.44 -5.42 -16.47
C TRP A 96 12.35 -5.70 -15.26
N HIS A 97 11.91 -5.38 -14.03
CA HIS A 97 12.70 -5.69 -12.83
C HIS A 97 12.93 -7.18 -12.66
N LYS A 98 11.89 -8.01 -12.85
CA LYS A 98 12.01 -9.47 -12.79
C LYS A 98 13.01 -10.01 -13.83
N ALA A 99 12.97 -9.48 -15.05
CA ALA A 99 13.89 -9.86 -16.12
C ALA A 99 15.36 -9.50 -15.83
N GLN A 100 15.61 -8.46 -15.02
CA GLN A 100 16.94 -8.11 -14.51
C GLN A 100 17.36 -8.94 -13.28
N GLY A 101 16.55 -9.88 -12.83
CA GLY A 101 16.81 -10.65 -11.60
C GLY A 101 16.61 -9.84 -10.31
N HIS A 102 15.94 -8.70 -10.39
CA HIS A 102 15.63 -7.89 -9.22
C HIS A 102 14.46 -8.50 -8.44
N ARG A 103 14.53 -8.46 -7.13
CA ARG A 103 13.42 -8.85 -6.27
C ARG A 103 12.41 -7.70 -6.18
N VAL A 104 11.16 -7.97 -6.49
CA VAL A 104 10.07 -6.98 -6.49
C VAL A 104 9.25 -7.12 -5.22
N VAL A 105 8.99 -6.01 -4.52
CA VAL A 105 8.29 -5.98 -3.24
C VAL A 105 7.19 -4.92 -3.28
N ILE A 106 5.96 -5.26 -2.90
CA ILE A 106 4.91 -4.26 -2.66
C ILE A 106 5.12 -3.64 -1.27
N ASN A 107 4.98 -2.32 -1.14
CA ASN A 107 5.04 -1.61 0.14
C ASN A 107 3.90 -0.59 0.22
N SER A 108 2.78 -0.97 0.84
CA SER A 108 1.51 -0.22 0.78
C SER A 108 0.89 0.02 2.15
N ALA A 109 0.21 1.16 2.30
CA ALA A 109 -0.61 1.46 3.47
C ALA A 109 -1.89 0.58 3.57
N THR A 110 -2.26 -0.08 2.50
CA THR A 110 -3.44 -0.96 2.41
C THR A 110 -3.27 -2.21 3.28
N ILE A 111 -4.39 -2.81 3.71
CA ILE A 111 -4.39 -4.00 4.57
C ILE A 111 -3.93 -5.27 3.83
N GLU A 112 -3.41 -6.23 4.60
CA GLU A 112 -2.86 -7.49 4.08
C GLU A 112 -3.88 -8.26 3.24
N GLU A 113 -5.14 -8.28 3.63
CA GLU A 113 -6.23 -8.97 2.93
C GLU A 113 -6.44 -8.49 1.49
N ILE A 114 -6.00 -7.27 1.19
CA ILE A 114 -6.04 -6.68 -0.15
C ILE A 114 -4.68 -6.84 -0.86
N VAL A 115 -3.58 -6.57 -0.16
CA VAL A 115 -2.24 -6.56 -0.76
C VAL A 115 -1.79 -7.98 -1.14
N LYS A 116 -2.03 -8.95 -0.27
CA LYS A 116 -1.62 -10.35 -0.50
C LYS A 116 -2.20 -10.95 -1.79
N PRO A 117 -3.52 -10.87 -2.09
CA PRO A 117 -4.04 -11.36 -3.38
C PRO A 117 -3.46 -10.65 -4.60
N VAL A 118 -3.09 -9.36 -4.49
CA VAL A 118 -2.40 -8.65 -5.58
C VAL A 118 -0.98 -9.20 -5.75
N ALA A 119 -0.24 -9.40 -4.66
CA ALA A 119 1.10 -9.99 -4.69
C ALA A 119 1.10 -11.42 -5.27
N GLU A 120 0.11 -12.24 -4.88
CA GLU A 120 -0.10 -13.58 -5.46
C GLU A 120 -0.35 -13.50 -6.97
N HIS A 121 -1.21 -12.58 -7.45
CA HIS A 121 -1.47 -12.40 -8.87
C HIS A 121 -0.24 -11.95 -9.68
N LEU A 122 0.64 -11.19 -9.04
CA LEU A 122 1.88 -10.69 -9.64
C LEU A 122 3.06 -11.66 -9.48
N ASP A 123 2.85 -12.87 -8.94
CA ASP A 123 3.90 -13.86 -8.65
C ASP A 123 5.05 -13.28 -7.83
N LEU A 124 4.73 -12.56 -6.76
CA LEU A 124 5.71 -11.98 -5.84
C LEU A 124 5.92 -12.84 -4.58
N GLY A 125 5.11 -13.88 -4.37
CA GLY A 125 5.18 -14.72 -3.19
C GLY A 125 4.98 -13.93 -1.89
N PRO A 126 5.90 -14.03 -0.90
CA PRO A 126 5.80 -13.32 0.37
C PRO A 126 6.34 -11.87 0.30
N ASP A 127 6.72 -11.38 -0.89
CA ASP A 127 7.36 -10.08 -1.04
C ASP A 127 6.33 -8.95 -1.08
N TYR A 128 5.66 -8.73 0.05
CA TYR A 128 4.79 -7.60 0.27
C TYR A 128 4.86 -7.09 1.72
N LEU A 129 4.76 -5.80 1.87
CA LEU A 129 4.74 -5.05 3.11
C LEU A 129 3.47 -4.21 3.13
N CYS A 130 2.71 -4.34 4.20
CA CYS A 130 1.39 -3.73 4.27
C CYS A 130 0.98 -3.50 5.72
N THR A 131 -0.16 -2.84 5.91
CA THR A 131 -0.79 -2.73 7.21
C THR A 131 -1.38 -4.08 7.59
N ARG A 132 -1.06 -4.57 8.79
CA ARG A 132 -1.57 -5.83 9.33
C ARG A 132 -2.62 -5.56 10.40
N LEU A 133 -3.67 -6.37 10.40
CA LEU A 133 -4.73 -6.33 11.39
C LEU A 133 -4.46 -7.36 12.48
N ALA A 134 -4.64 -6.97 13.74
CA ALA A 134 -4.51 -7.88 14.87
C ALA A 134 -5.67 -8.87 14.90
N VAL A 135 -5.33 -10.14 15.18
CA VAL A 135 -6.27 -11.26 15.24
C VAL A 135 -6.26 -11.85 16.64
N GLN A 136 -7.43 -12.13 17.17
CA GLN A 136 -7.62 -12.90 18.40
C GLN A 136 -8.78 -13.88 18.20
N GLU A 137 -8.61 -15.14 18.57
CA GLU A 137 -9.65 -16.18 18.46
C GLU A 137 -10.32 -16.25 17.08
N ASP A 138 -9.49 -16.25 16.02
CA ASP A 138 -9.92 -16.25 14.61
C ASP A 138 -10.84 -15.05 14.22
N ARG A 139 -10.72 -13.93 14.90
CA ARG A 139 -11.43 -12.69 14.60
C ARG A 139 -10.48 -11.50 14.57
N TYR A 140 -10.76 -10.55 13.69
CA TYR A 140 -10.05 -9.28 13.72
C TYR A 140 -10.51 -8.45 14.93
N THR A 141 -9.57 -7.88 15.67
CA THR A 141 -9.85 -7.08 16.87
C THR A 141 -10.18 -5.62 16.56
N GLY A 142 -9.96 -5.19 15.31
CA GLY A 142 -10.03 -3.77 14.93
C GLY A 142 -8.76 -2.97 15.27
N ALA A 143 -7.78 -3.59 15.94
CA ALA A 143 -6.46 -3.02 16.17
C ALA A 143 -5.48 -3.39 15.06
N LEU A 144 -4.31 -2.76 15.04
CA LEU A 144 -3.22 -3.10 14.14
C LEU A 144 -2.25 -4.08 14.82
N ASP A 145 -1.68 -4.98 14.00
CA ASP A 145 -0.52 -5.79 14.36
C ASP A 145 0.74 -5.11 13.78
N GLY A 146 1.36 -4.27 14.60
CA GLY A 146 2.46 -3.40 14.21
C GLY A 146 2.03 -2.01 13.73
N PRO A 147 2.98 -1.19 13.25
CA PRO A 147 2.67 0.16 12.80
C PRO A 147 1.93 0.15 11.45
N LEU A 148 1.07 1.16 11.25
CA LEU A 148 0.48 1.45 9.94
C LEU A 148 1.60 1.58 8.88
N CYS A 149 1.49 0.88 7.76
CA CYS A 149 2.49 0.91 6.67
C CYS A 149 2.37 2.20 5.83
N TYR A 150 2.56 3.35 6.50
CA TYR A 150 2.40 4.69 5.95
C TYR A 150 3.52 5.61 6.47
N GLY A 151 4.09 6.46 5.63
CA GLY A 151 5.17 7.35 6.03
C GLY A 151 6.34 6.61 6.65
N GLN A 152 6.68 6.92 7.91
CA GLN A 152 7.72 6.22 8.67
C GLN A 152 7.43 4.72 8.86
N GLY A 153 6.16 4.32 8.85
CA GLY A 153 5.79 2.91 8.91
C GLY A 153 6.27 2.11 7.71
N LYS A 154 6.32 2.70 6.50
CA LYS A 154 6.92 2.05 5.33
C LYS A 154 8.41 1.77 5.53
N VAL A 155 9.13 2.68 6.18
CA VAL A 155 10.55 2.49 6.55
C VAL A 155 10.69 1.34 7.57
N TYR A 156 9.84 1.33 8.59
CA TYR A 156 9.82 0.25 9.59
C TYR A 156 9.66 -1.13 8.94
N TRP A 157 8.64 -1.29 8.09
CA TRP A 157 8.36 -2.56 7.43
C TRP A 157 9.47 -2.95 6.44
N ALA A 158 10.01 -2.01 5.67
CA ALA A 158 11.15 -2.26 4.76
C ALA A 158 12.39 -2.72 5.54
N LYS A 159 12.68 -2.08 6.69
CA LYS A 159 13.79 -2.48 7.56
C LYS A 159 13.59 -3.88 8.15
N SER A 160 12.38 -4.21 8.62
CA SER A 160 12.04 -5.55 9.14
C SER A 160 12.21 -6.62 8.06
N TRP A 161 11.65 -6.38 6.88
CA TRP A 161 11.78 -7.29 5.74
C TRP A 161 13.24 -7.52 5.34
N CYS A 162 14.06 -6.46 5.25
CA CYS A 162 15.49 -6.60 4.98
C CYS A 162 16.17 -7.50 6.02
N ARG A 163 15.90 -7.28 7.31
CA ARG A 163 16.47 -8.10 8.41
C ARG A 163 16.05 -9.57 8.27
N GLU A 164 14.77 -9.85 8.01
CA GLU A 164 14.23 -11.20 7.86
C GLU A 164 14.80 -11.94 6.65
N ASN A 165 15.24 -11.20 5.64
CA ASN A 165 15.84 -11.75 4.42
C ASN A 165 17.38 -11.66 4.40
N GLY A 166 18.03 -11.32 5.51
CA GLY A 166 19.50 -11.22 5.60
C GLY A 166 20.08 -10.09 4.76
N LEU A 167 19.30 -9.05 4.47
CA LEU A 167 19.71 -7.91 3.64
C LEU A 167 20.04 -6.69 4.50
N ALA A 168 21.02 -5.90 4.10
CA ALA A 168 21.43 -4.68 4.81
C ALA A 168 20.52 -3.49 4.46
N PHE A 169 19.76 -3.01 5.43
CA PHE A 169 18.97 -1.77 5.29
C PHE A 169 19.83 -0.53 5.57
N PRO A 170 19.70 0.60 4.83
CA PRO A 170 18.82 0.82 3.65
C PRO A 170 19.42 0.36 2.33
N LYS A 171 20.66 -0.09 2.28
CA LYS A 171 21.39 -0.45 1.05
C LYS A 171 20.68 -1.46 0.14
N ALA A 172 19.76 -2.25 0.70
CA ALA A 172 18.96 -3.19 -0.07
C ALA A 172 17.71 -2.56 -0.70
N VAL A 173 17.36 -1.30 -0.39
CA VAL A 173 16.24 -0.58 -1.00
C VAL A 173 16.76 0.19 -2.21
N ASN A 174 16.94 -0.52 -3.34
CA ASN A 174 17.59 0.07 -4.51
C ASN A 174 16.64 0.93 -5.34
N TYR A 175 15.37 0.53 -5.49
CA TYR A 175 14.34 1.28 -6.18
C TYR A 175 13.09 1.42 -5.32
N PHE A 176 12.45 2.60 -5.36
CA PHE A 176 11.13 2.79 -4.77
C PHE A 176 10.26 3.67 -5.65
N TYR A 177 9.12 3.13 -6.04
CA TYR A 177 8.11 3.74 -6.91
C TYR A 177 6.89 4.14 -6.09
N THR A 178 6.50 5.41 -6.11
CA THR A 178 5.32 5.91 -5.38
C THR A 178 4.77 7.20 -5.99
N ASP A 179 3.46 7.45 -5.78
CA ASP A 179 2.76 8.69 -6.17
C ASP A 179 2.74 9.74 -5.04
N SER A 180 3.02 9.32 -3.80
CA SER A 180 2.70 10.09 -2.60
C SER A 180 3.91 10.74 -1.94
N SER A 181 3.75 12.03 -1.56
CA SER A 181 4.74 12.73 -0.72
C SER A 181 4.79 12.24 0.73
N SER A 182 3.83 11.42 1.19
CA SER A 182 3.91 10.78 2.51
C SER A 182 5.06 9.78 2.59
N ASP A 183 5.50 9.28 1.46
CA ASP A 183 6.52 8.24 1.34
C ASP A 183 7.95 8.80 1.25
N LEU A 184 8.10 10.12 1.39
CA LEU A 184 9.41 10.78 1.44
C LEU A 184 10.40 10.09 2.39
N PRO A 185 10.02 9.64 3.60
CA PRO A 185 10.96 8.98 4.49
C PRO A 185 11.65 7.76 3.89
N LEU A 186 10.96 6.99 3.03
CA LEU A 186 11.56 5.84 2.35
C LEU A 186 12.23 6.23 1.04
N LEU A 187 11.66 7.18 0.28
CA LEU A 187 12.30 7.71 -0.94
C LEU A 187 13.69 8.28 -0.67
N GLU A 188 13.88 8.96 0.47
CA GLU A 188 15.15 9.55 0.88
C GLU A 188 16.23 8.52 1.27
N LEU A 189 15.82 7.30 1.56
CA LEU A 189 16.71 6.18 1.89
C LEU A 189 16.99 5.25 0.69
N THR A 190 16.37 5.54 -0.46
CA THR A 190 16.42 4.71 -1.66
C THR A 190 17.49 5.20 -2.62
N ASP A 191 18.27 4.30 -3.23
CA ASP A 191 19.29 4.66 -4.21
C ASP A 191 18.67 5.30 -5.48
N ASN A 192 17.55 4.75 -5.94
CA ASN A 192 16.82 5.20 -7.15
C ASN A 192 15.35 5.50 -6.79
N PRO A 193 15.05 6.65 -6.17
CA PRO A 193 13.67 7.08 -5.92
C PRO A 193 12.99 7.48 -7.22
N VAL A 194 11.78 6.99 -7.47
CA VAL A 194 10.99 7.29 -8.67
C VAL A 194 9.60 7.77 -8.29
N ALA A 195 9.24 8.96 -8.73
CA ALA A 195 7.92 9.53 -8.53
C ALA A 195 6.98 9.08 -9.67
N VAL A 196 6.01 8.22 -9.37
CA VAL A 196 5.04 7.69 -10.35
C VAL A 196 3.73 8.43 -10.23
N ASN A 197 3.20 8.98 -11.34
CA ASN A 197 1.94 9.77 -11.34
C ASN A 197 1.84 10.73 -10.14
N PRO A 198 2.90 11.47 -9.78
CA PRO A 198 3.03 12.05 -8.46
C PRO A 198 1.98 13.11 -8.16
N SER A 199 1.57 13.16 -6.89
CA SER A 199 0.83 14.28 -6.33
C SER A 199 1.58 15.60 -6.59
N ARG A 200 0.87 16.74 -6.63
CA ARG A 200 1.50 18.06 -6.87
C ARG A 200 2.69 18.33 -5.93
N LYS A 201 2.57 17.90 -4.67
CA LYS A 201 3.63 18.06 -3.66
C LYS A 201 4.84 17.20 -3.99
N LEU A 202 4.65 15.91 -4.31
CA LEU A 202 5.75 15.01 -4.67
C LEU A 202 6.40 15.44 -5.99
N ALA A 203 5.62 15.86 -7.00
CA ALA A 203 6.15 16.35 -8.27
C ALA A 203 7.10 17.56 -8.09
N LYS A 204 6.73 18.50 -7.20
CA LYS A 204 7.61 19.64 -6.87
C LYS A 204 8.91 19.19 -6.21
N ILE A 205 8.84 18.25 -5.29
CA ILE A 205 10.01 17.70 -4.58
C ILE A 205 10.91 16.91 -5.55
N ALA A 206 10.32 16.02 -6.35
CA ALA A 206 11.05 15.21 -7.32
C ALA A 206 11.82 16.10 -8.32
N LYS A 207 11.18 17.15 -8.85
CA LYS A 207 11.86 18.13 -9.73
C LYS A 207 13.02 18.83 -9.01
N ALA A 208 12.83 19.27 -7.77
CA ALA A 208 13.87 19.98 -7.02
C ALA A 208 15.07 19.07 -6.68
N ARG A 209 14.86 17.77 -6.57
CA ARG A 209 15.88 16.76 -6.23
C ARG A 209 16.43 16.02 -7.46
N GLY A 210 15.94 16.30 -8.67
CA GLY A 210 16.34 15.60 -9.89
C GLY A 210 15.87 14.14 -9.94
N TRP A 211 14.84 13.77 -9.18
CA TRP A 211 14.29 12.43 -9.21
C TRP A 211 13.47 12.18 -10.47
N PRO A 212 13.57 11.00 -11.09
CA PRO A 212 12.74 10.61 -12.22
C PRO A 212 11.24 10.73 -11.90
N ILE A 213 10.49 11.22 -12.89
CA ILE A 213 9.03 11.26 -12.85
C ILE A 213 8.52 10.36 -13.98
N GLU A 214 7.81 9.31 -13.63
CA GLU A 214 7.21 8.39 -14.60
C GLU A 214 5.69 8.49 -14.61
N ARG A 215 5.07 8.08 -15.72
CA ARG A 215 3.63 7.98 -15.87
C ARG A 215 3.27 6.54 -16.17
N PHE A 216 2.40 5.95 -15.34
CA PHE A 216 1.88 4.60 -15.53
C PHE A 216 0.45 4.61 -16.10
N TYR A 217 -0.23 5.76 -16.04
CA TYR A 217 -1.52 6.05 -16.67
C TYR A 217 -1.71 7.55 -16.89
#